data_f9016d26ab713824e2bee8e6c6250f60
#
_entry.id   f9016d26ab713824e2bee8e6c6250f60
#
_cell.length_a   1.000
_cell.length_b   1.000
_cell.length_c   1.000
_cell.angle_alpha   90.00
_cell.angle_beta   90.00
_cell.angle_gamma   90.00
#
_symmetry.space_group_name_H-M   'P 1'
#
loop_
_entity.id
_entity.type
_entity.pdbx_description
1 polymer ?
#
loop_
_entity_poly.entity_id
_entity_poly.type
_entity_poly.pdbx_seq_one_letter_code
_entity_poly.pdbx_strand_id
1 'polypeptide(L)'
;MKLPPPNTPESLGARIARLRAQHGWTQEQLALRLAASRVAVSHFEMGLALPSERTVVLLAGLFKLEPYDLVAGTSYPVAKAERLPAVACRYTEAEHQVALLRRDLEWAARLGDDARQQAAGEWRARLAALLDECADPAERKLLEQGLRELG
;
A
#
# COMPACT_ATOMS: atom_id res chain seq x y z
N MET A 1 23.14 4.27 1.09
CA MET A 1 22.51 5.27 0.20
C MET A 1 22.51 6.61 0.91
N LYS A 2 23.15 7.61 0.34
CA LYS A 2 23.11 8.96 0.90
C LYS A 2 21.72 9.54 0.68
N LEU A 3 21.08 10.00 1.75
CA LEU A 3 19.87 10.80 1.63
C LEU A 3 20.26 12.12 0.91
N PRO A 4 19.46 12.58 -0.05
CA PRO A 4 19.72 13.89 -0.64
C PRO A 4 19.63 14.96 0.46
N PRO A 5 20.40 16.07 0.33
CA PRO A 5 20.32 17.16 1.28
C PRO A 5 18.89 17.70 1.35
N PRO A 6 18.44 18.19 2.53
CA PRO A 6 17.03 18.50 2.80
C PRO A 6 16.40 19.56 1.87
N ASN A 7 17.19 20.22 1.06
CA ASN A 7 16.72 21.27 0.13
C ASN A 7 16.86 20.93 -1.35
N THR A 8 17.27 19.70 -1.69
CA THR A 8 17.38 19.29 -3.10
C THR A 8 16.06 18.67 -3.55
N PRO A 9 15.40 19.18 -4.62
CA PRO A 9 14.19 18.55 -5.13
C PRO A 9 14.48 17.11 -5.55
N GLU A 10 13.79 16.17 -4.97
CA GLU A 10 13.85 14.77 -5.34
C GLU A 10 13.17 14.60 -6.71
N SER A 11 13.74 13.82 -7.62
CA SER A 11 13.03 13.47 -8.85
C SER A 11 11.89 12.51 -8.53
N LEU A 12 10.83 12.55 -9.33
CA LEU A 12 9.71 11.62 -9.17
C LEU A 12 10.20 10.16 -9.28
N GLY A 13 11.07 9.87 -10.23
CA GLY A 13 11.64 8.54 -10.40
C GLY A 13 12.40 8.06 -9.16
N ALA A 14 13.22 8.92 -8.57
CA ALA A 14 13.94 8.59 -7.33
C ALA A 14 12.98 8.34 -6.16
N ARG A 15 11.92 9.13 -6.06
CA ARG A 15 10.88 8.92 -5.04
C ARG A 15 10.16 7.59 -5.22
N ILE A 16 9.78 7.24 -6.46
CA ILE A 16 9.15 5.95 -6.77
C ILE A 16 10.09 4.81 -6.35
N ALA A 17 11.37 4.88 -6.72
CA ALA A 17 12.35 3.86 -6.36
C ALA A 17 12.49 3.72 -4.84
N ARG A 18 12.54 4.84 -4.12
CA ARG A 18 12.66 4.86 -2.67
C ARG A 18 11.42 4.23 -2.00
N LEU A 19 10.23 4.64 -2.42
CA LEU A 19 8.98 4.09 -1.88
C LEU A 19 8.83 2.61 -2.19
N ARG A 20 9.20 2.19 -3.41
CA ARG A 20 9.22 0.78 -3.79
C ARG A 20 10.14 -0.02 -2.86
N ALA A 21 11.34 0.48 -2.63
CA ALA A 21 12.31 -0.19 -1.74
C ALA A 21 11.80 -0.26 -0.29
N GLN A 22 11.14 0.79 0.20
CA GLN A 22 10.53 0.80 1.54
C GLN A 22 9.45 -0.28 1.69
N HIS A 23 8.73 -0.60 0.60
CA HIS A 23 7.75 -1.69 0.60
C HIS A 23 8.39 -3.07 0.37
N GLY A 24 9.70 -3.13 0.15
CA GLY A 24 10.40 -4.39 -0.10
C GLY A 24 10.11 -5.02 -1.46
N TRP A 25 9.65 -4.23 -2.42
CA TRP A 25 9.33 -4.72 -3.77
C TRP A 25 10.49 -4.56 -4.74
N THR A 26 10.63 -5.54 -5.65
CA THR A 26 11.47 -5.40 -6.84
C THR A 26 10.72 -4.57 -7.88
N GLN A 27 11.43 -4.12 -8.92
CA GLN A 27 10.79 -3.43 -10.06
C GLN A 27 9.72 -4.31 -10.72
N GLU A 28 9.98 -5.61 -10.83
CA GLU A 28 9.03 -6.57 -11.39
C GLU A 28 7.78 -6.71 -10.52
N GLN A 29 7.95 -6.76 -9.20
CA GLN A 29 6.83 -6.84 -8.26
C GLN A 29 5.97 -5.58 -8.31
N LEU A 30 6.58 -4.40 -8.40
CA LEU A 30 5.83 -3.16 -8.60
C LEU A 30 5.10 -3.16 -9.94
N ALA A 31 5.76 -3.60 -11.01
CA ALA A 31 5.16 -3.68 -12.34
C ALA A 31 3.91 -4.56 -12.35
N LEU A 32 3.95 -5.71 -11.70
CA LEU A 32 2.78 -6.59 -11.57
C LEU A 32 1.61 -5.87 -10.90
N ARG A 33 1.86 -5.11 -9.84
CA ARG A 33 0.83 -4.36 -9.12
C ARG A 33 0.24 -3.21 -9.93
N LEU A 34 1.02 -2.66 -10.85
CA LEU A 34 0.58 -1.59 -11.75
C LEU A 34 -0.06 -2.09 -13.04
N ALA A 35 -0.05 -3.40 -13.29
CA ALA A 35 -0.36 -3.99 -14.59
C ALA A 35 0.51 -3.35 -15.71
N ALA A 36 1.78 -3.14 -15.41
CA ALA A 36 2.78 -2.55 -16.32
C ALA A 36 3.93 -3.52 -16.54
N SER A 37 4.85 -3.18 -17.45
CA SER A 37 6.07 -3.95 -17.63
C SER A 37 7.18 -3.49 -16.68
N ARG A 38 8.12 -4.38 -16.36
CA ARG A 38 9.31 -4.01 -15.59
C ARG A 38 10.10 -2.89 -16.27
N VAL A 39 10.16 -2.91 -17.59
CA VAL A 39 10.84 -1.87 -18.38
C VAL A 39 10.18 -0.50 -18.16
N ALA A 40 8.85 -0.45 -18.13
CA ALA A 40 8.12 0.79 -17.84
C ALA A 40 8.48 1.33 -16.46
N VAL A 41 8.48 0.49 -15.42
CA VAL A 41 8.86 0.88 -14.06
C VAL A 41 10.31 1.39 -14.04
N SER A 42 11.24 0.69 -14.70
CA SER A 42 12.63 1.11 -14.80
C SER A 42 12.75 2.49 -15.45
N HIS A 43 12.00 2.75 -16.51
CA HIS A 43 12.00 4.06 -17.19
C HIS A 43 11.46 5.17 -16.28
N PHE A 44 10.41 4.90 -15.48
CA PHE A 44 9.91 5.86 -14.51
C PHE A 44 10.98 6.19 -13.47
N GLU A 45 11.63 5.17 -12.91
CA GLU A 45 12.65 5.36 -11.87
C GLU A 45 13.90 6.09 -12.37
N MET A 46 14.27 5.87 -13.63
CA MET A 46 15.40 6.56 -14.26
C MET A 46 15.08 7.95 -14.83
N GLY A 47 13.81 8.35 -14.79
CA GLY A 47 13.38 9.62 -15.35
C GLY A 47 13.32 9.66 -16.87
N LEU A 48 13.35 8.50 -17.55
CA LEU A 48 13.25 8.41 -19.00
C LEU A 48 11.82 8.53 -19.51
N ALA A 49 10.84 8.27 -18.65
CA ALA A 49 9.41 8.42 -18.93
C ALA A 49 8.72 9.03 -17.73
N LEU A 50 7.74 9.91 -18.00
CA LEU A 50 6.90 10.49 -16.96
C LEU A 50 5.63 9.64 -16.84
N PRO A 51 5.27 9.15 -15.63
CA PRO A 51 4.02 8.42 -15.46
C PRO A 51 2.81 9.28 -15.84
N SER A 52 1.81 8.67 -16.48
CA SER A 52 0.53 9.33 -16.74
C SER A 52 -0.21 9.61 -15.43
N GLU A 53 -1.23 10.48 -15.47
CA GLU A 53 -2.06 10.75 -14.29
C GLU A 53 -2.64 9.46 -13.71
N ARG A 54 -3.13 8.57 -14.56
CA ARG A 54 -3.65 7.27 -14.12
C ARG A 54 -2.59 6.46 -13.38
N THR A 55 -1.37 6.41 -13.90
CA THR A 55 -0.28 5.66 -13.27
C THR A 55 0.11 6.31 -11.94
N VAL A 56 0.14 7.63 -11.86
CA VAL A 56 0.38 8.35 -10.60
C VAL A 56 -0.67 7.99 -9.55
N VAL A 57 -1.94 7.97 -9.91
CA VAL A 57 -3.03 7.59 -9.00
C VAL A 57 -2.87 6.16 -8.50
N LEU A 58 -2.53 5.23 -9.40
CA LEU A 58 -2.30 3.82 -9.03
C LEU A 58 -1.08 3.67 -8.11
N LEU A 59 0.03 4.33 -8.44
CA LEU A 59 1.23 4.33 -7.59
C LEU A 59 0.93 4.88 -6.19
N ALA A 60 0.26 6.01 -6.12
CA ALA A 60 -0.12 6.63 -4.86
C ALA A 60 -0.96 5.68 -4.01
N GLY A 61 -1.93 5.01 -4.62
CA GLY A 61 -2.75 4.01 -3.93
C GLY A 61 -1.92 2.87 -3.36
N LEU A 62 -0.97 2.34 -4.14
CA LEU A 62 -0.06 1.28 -3.70
C LEU A 62 0.84 1.73 -2.55
N PHE A 63 1.31 2.97 -2.58
CA PHE A 63 2.19 3.53 -1.55
C PHE A 63 1.44 4.18 -0.39
N LYS A 64 0.11 4.15 -0.38
CA LYS A 64 -0.74 4.72 0.68
C LYS A 64 -0.60 6.24 0.80
N LEU A 65 -0.44 6.91 -0.33
CA LEU A 65 -0.32 8.37 -0.40
C LEU A 65 -1.47 8.97 -1.21
N GLU A 66 -1.76 10.26 -0.96
CA GLU A 66 -2.54 11.03 -1.91
C GLU A 66 -1.74 11.20 -3.20
N PRO A 67 -2.38 11.19 -4.38
CA PRO A 67 -1.66 11.41 -5.63
C PRO A 67 -0.84 12.69 -5.64
N TYR A 68 -1.37 13.79 -5.10
CA TYR A 68 -0.63 15.04 -4.97
C TYR A 68 0.62 14.88 -4.11
N ASP A 69 0.53 14.18 -2.98
CA ASP A 69 1.66 13.97 -2.07
C ASP A 69 2.76 13.12 -2.69
N LEU A 70 2.40 12.19 -3.58
CA LEU A 70 3.39 11.40 -4.31
C LEU A 70 4.28 12.27 -5.20
N VAL A 71 3.71 13.29 -5.83
CA VAL A 71 4.42 14.11 -6.82
C VAL A 71 4.90 15.47 -6.30
N ALA A 72 4.40 15.91 -5.14
CA ALA A 72 4.73 17.22 -4.58
C ALA A 72 6.23 17.34 -4.28
N GLY A 73 6.82 18.47 -4.65
CA GLY A 73 8.24 18.71 -4.44
C GLY A 73 9.17 17.90 -5.36
N THR A 74 8.63 17.25 -6.39
CA THR A 74 9.40 16.53 -7.40
C THR A 74 9.46 17.30 -8.71
N SER A 75 10.09 16.68 -9.71
CA SER A 75 10.13 17.21 -11.09
C SER A 75 8.79 17.08 -11.85
N TYR A 76 7.77 16.50 -11.27
CA TYR A 76 6.44 16.38 -11.90
C TYR A 76 5.85 17.78 -12.13
N PRO A 77 5.27 18.07 -13.33
CA PRO A 77 4.75 19.40 -13.63
C PRO A 77 3.68 19.86 -12.64
N VAL A 78 3.86 21.04 -12.07
CA VAL A 78 2.97 21.60 -11.04
C VAL A 78 1.53 21.70 -11.54
N ALA A 79 1.33 22.14 -12.79
CA ALA A 79 -0.02 22.26 -13.38
C ALA A 79 -0.74 20.91 -13.47
N LYS A 80 0.01 19.83 -13.73
CA LYS A 80 -0.57 18.48 -13.75
C LYS A 80 -0.82 17.98 -12.32
N ALA A 81 0.08 18.28 -11.38
CA ALA A 81 -0.07 17.90 -9.99
C ALA A 81 -1.35 18.48 -9.37
N GLU A 82 -1.67 19.74 -9.69
CA GLU A 82 -2.87 20.42 -9.18
C GLU A 82 -4.17 19.79 -9.68
N ARG A 83 -4.14 19.06 -10.79
CA ARG A 83 -5.31 18.39 -11.37
C ARG A 83 -5.50 16.96 -10.86
N LEU A 84 -4.58 16.44 -10.08
CA LEU A 84 -4.69 15.07 -9.58
C LEU A 84 -5.89 14.95 -8.64
N PRO A 85 -6.67 13.86 -8.74
CA PRO A 85 -7.82 13.66 -7.88
C PRO A 85 -7.39 13.38 -6.45
N ALA A 86 -8.20 13.83 -5.49
CA ALA A 86 -8.10 13.37 -4.12
C ALA A 86 -8.74 11.99 -4.02
N VAL A 87 -8.06 11.03 -3.38
CA VAL A 87 -8.56 9.66 -3.21
C VAL A 87 -8.70 9.36 -1.74
N ALA A 88 -9.92 9.14 -1.29
CA ALA A 88 -10.26 9.07 0.13
C ALA A 88 -9.84 7.79 0.84
N CYS A 89 -9.66 6.67 0.13
CA CYS A 89 -9.41 5.37 0.78
C CYS A 89 -8.32 4.59 0.05
N ARG A 90 -7.41 3.97 0.83
CA ARG A 90 -6.21 3.31 0.31
C ARG A 90 -5.82 2.11 1.14
N TYR A 91 -6.78 1.19 1.29
CA TYR A 91 -6.51 -0.04 1.99
C TYR A 91 -6.45 -1.19 1.00
N THR A 92 -5.48 -2.08 1.18
CA THR A 92 -5.54 -3.40 0.57
C THR A 92 -6.64 -4.19 1.26
N GLU A 93 -7.10 -5.28 0.64
CA GLU A 93 -8.11 -6.13 1.24
C GLU A 93 -7.64 -6.66 2.60
N ALA A 94 -6.38 -7.07 2.72
CA ALA A 94 -5.81 -7.54 3.98
C ALA A 94 -5.86 -6.46 5.06
N GLU A 95 -5.46 -5.23 4.76
CA GLU A 95 -5.50 -4.12 5.71
C GLU A 95 -6.92 -3.82 6.16
N HIS A 96 -7.86 -3.82 5.22
CA HIS A 96 -9.27 -3.57 5.52
C HIS A 96 -9.83 -4.65 6.46
N GLN A 97 -9.57 -5.91 6.16
CA GLN A 97 -10.06 -7.01 6.98
C GLN A 97 -9.43 -7.01 8.38
N VAL A 98 -8.13 -6.73 8.50
CA VAL A 98 -7.48 -6.64 9.81
C VAL A 98 -8.03 -5.47 10.64
N ALA A 99 -8.32 -4.34 10.00
CA ALA A 99 -8.95 -3.21 10.68
C ALA A 99 -10.36 -3.56 11.21
N LEU A 100 -11.15 -4.26 10.41
CA LEU A 100 -12.47 -4.76 10.83
C LEU A 100 -12.36 -5.76 11.98
N LEU A 101 -11.38 -6.66 11.91
CA LEU A 101 -11.12 -7.62 12.98
C LEU A 101 -10.87 -6.93 14.33
N ARG A 102 -10.01 -5.93 14.33
CA ARG A 102 -9.67 -5.18 15.56
C ARG A 102 -10.88 -4.49 16.14
N ARG A 103 -11.71 -3.91 15.28
CA ARG A 103 -12.96 -3.27 15.70
C ARG A 103 -13.95 -4.27 16.29
N ASP A 104 -14.10 -5.41 15.64
CA ASP A 104 -15.02 -6.47 16.12
C ASP A 104 -14.57 -7.04 17.46
N LEU A 105 -13.28 -7.24 17.66
CA LEU A 105 -12.74 -7.71 18.94
C LEU A 105 -12.97 -6.70 20.07
N GLU A 106 -12.83 -5.42 19.80
CA GLU A 106 -13.13 -4.36 20.75
C GLU A 106 -14.61 -4.39 21.16
N TRP A 107 -15.52 -4.52 20.20
CA TRP A 107 -16.95 -4.62 20.45
C TRP A 107 -17.30 -5.89 21.23
N ALA A 108 -16.79 -7.03 20.79
CA ALA A 108 -17.09 -8.33 21.41
C ALA A 108 -16.58 -8.39 22.85
N ALA A 109 -15.47 -7.74 23.16
CA ALA A 109 -14.93 -7.67 24.52
C ALA A 109 -15.90 -7.00 25.50
N ARG A 110 -16.75 -6.09 25.02
CA ARG A 110 -17.79 -5.42 25.82
C ARG A 110 -19.00 -6.30 26.07
N LEU A 111 -19.19 -7.33 25.24
CA LEU A 111 -20.36 -8.22 25.31
C LEU A 111 -20.09 -9.47 26.16
N GLY A 112 -18.84 -9.74 26.52
CA GLY A 112 -18.42 -10.86 27.33
C GLY A 112 -17.53 -11.86 26.61
N ASP A 113 -17.02 -12.84 27.36
CA ASP A 113 -16.03 -13.80 26.85
C ASP A 113 -16.57 -14.72 25.75
N ASP A 114 -17.82 -15.16 25.85
CA ASP A 114 -18.43 -16.04 24.85
C ASP A 114 -18.56 -15.35 23.50
N ALA A 115 -18.99 -14.09 23.50
CA ALA A 115 -19.08 -13.29 22.27
C ALA A 115 -17.71 -13.08 21.65
N ARG A 116 -16.69 -12.83 22.48
CA ARG A 116 -15.31 -12.66 22.02
C ARG A 116 -14.77 -13.93 21.39
N GLN A 117 -14.99 -15.09 22.01
CA GLN A 117 -14.54 -16.38 21.48
C GLN A 117 -15.22 -16.71 20.15
N GLN A 118 -16.53 -16.43 20.04
CA GLN A 118 -17.28 -16.64 18.81
C GLN A 118 -16.74 -15.75 17.68
N ALA A 119 -16.56 -14.46 17.95
CA ALA A 119 -15.99 -13.51 16.98
C ALA A 119 -14.60 -13.94 16.55
N ALA A 120 -13.74 -14.34 17.49
CA ALA A 120 -12.39 -14.81 17.19
C ALA A 120 -12.40 -16.05 16.28
N GLY A 121 -13.31 -16.99 16.52
CA GLY A 121 -13.47 -18.18 15.68
C GLY A 121 -13.87 -17.85 14.25
N GLU A 122 -14.83 -16.94 14.08
CA GLU A 122 -15.28 -16.48 12.75
C GLU A 122 -14.17 -15.74 12.01
N TRP A 123 -13.45 -14.88 12.70
CA TRP A 123 -12.32 -14.14 12.10
C TRP A 123 -11.17 -15.07 11.74
N ARG A 124 -10.88 -16.06 12.58
CA ARG A 124 -9.82 -17.04 12.28
C ARG A 124 -10.10 -17.75 10.96
N ALA A 125 -11.33 -18.21 10.76
CA ALA A 125 -11.73 -18.85 9.51
C ALA A 125 -11.62 -17.92 8.30
N ARG A 126 -12.05 -16.67 8.46
CA ARG A 126 -12.01 -15.65 7.39
C ARG A 126 -10.57 -15.29 7.00
N LEU A 127 -9.72 -15.03 7.98
CA LEU A 127 -8.32 -14.68 7.71
C LEU A 127 -7.55 -15.86 7.11
N ALA A 128 -7.82 -17.08 7.55
CA ALA A 128 -7.21 -18.28 6.99
C ALA A 128 -7.57 -18.45 5.52
N ALA A 129 -8.83 -18.21 5.15
CA ALA A 129 -9.28 -18.24 3.75
C ALA A 129 -8.59 -17.18 2.90
N LEU A 130 -8.48 -15.96 3.41
CA LEU A 130 -7.77 -14.87 2.73
C LEU A 130 -6.29 -15.18 2.56
N LEU A 131 -5.67 -15.78 3.56
CA LEU A 131 -4.26 -16.16 3.53
C LEU A 131 -3.98 -17.20 2.44
N ASP A 132 -4.88 -18.16 2.25
CA ASP A 132 -4.74 -19.18 1.21
C ASP A 132 -4.77 -18.58 -0.20
N GLU A 133 -5.51 -17.50 -0.40
CA GLU A 133 -5.63 -16.82 -1.69
C GLU A 133 -4.60 -15.73 -1.90
N CYS A 134 -3.91 -15.29 -0.84
CA CYS A 134 -3.03 -14.14 -0.87
C CYS A 134 -1.61 -14.53 -1.32
N ALA A 135 -1.14 -13.92 -2.39
CA ALA A 135 0.20 -14.14 -2.92
C ALA A 135 1.21 -13.06 -2.49
N ASP A 136 0.74 -11.88 -2.08
CA ASP A 136 1.62 -10.77 -1.70
C ASP A 136 2.24 -11.02 -0.32
N PRO A 137 3.60 -11.03 -0.22
CA PRO A 137 4.27 -11.28 1.07
C PRO A 137 3.92 -10.28 2.16
N ALA A 138 3.73 -9.00 1.83
CA ALA A 138 3.38 -7.97 2.80
C ALA A 138 1.97 -8.17 3.36
N GLU A 139 1.00 -8.48 2.49
CA GLU A 139 -0.36 -8.77 2.89
C GLU A 139 -0.45 -10.07 3.70
N ARG A 140 0.30 -11.11 3.28
CA ARG A 140 0.38 -12.36 4.03
C ARG A 140 0.86 -12.13 5.45
N LYS A 141 1.91 -11.34 5.62
CA LYS A 141 2.47 -11.00 6.93
C LYS A 141 1.44 -10.29 7.81
N LEU A 142 0.66 -9.39 7.24
CA LEU A 142 -0.38 -8.66 7.95
C LEU A 142 -1.51 -9.60 8.40
N LEU A 143 -1.95 -10.51 7.52
CA LEU A 143 -2.96 -11.52 7.85
C LEU A 143 -2.47 -12.49 8.94
N GLU A 144 -1.22 -12.92 8.86
CA GLU A 144 -0.60 -13.77 9.89
C GLU A 144 -0.53 -13.05 11.24
N GLN A 145 -0.24 -11.75 11.23
CA GLN A 145 -0.24 -10.94 12.44
C GLN A 145 -1.64 -10.84 13.03
N GLY A 146 -2.65 -10.65 12.19
CA GLY A 146 -4.06 -10.66 12.62
C GLY A 146 -4.45 -11.98 13.27
N LEU A 147 -4.02 -13.11 12.70
CA LEU A 147 -4.26 -14.43 13.29
C LEU A 147 -3.61 -14.57 14.67
N ARG A 148 -2.41 -14.04 14.84
CA ARG A 148 -1.74 -14.05 16.16
C ARG A 148 -2.48 -13.22 17.20
N GLU A 149 -3.12 -12.13 16.80
CA GLU A 149 -3.93 -11.29 17.71
C GLU A 149 -5.17 -12.00 18.23
N LEU A 150 -5.60 -13.07 17.57
CA LEU A 150 -6.76 -13.88 17.98
C LEU A 150 -6.44 -14.90 19.09
N GLY A 151 -5.19 -15.12 19.36
CA GLY A 151 -4.72 -16.04 20.40
C GLY A 151 -4.44 -17.44 19.90
#